data_394e492da9f92b0f6f5fe408cfc9132d
#
_entry.id   394e492da9f92b0f6f5fe408cfc9132d
#
_cell.length_a   1.000
_cell.length_b   1.000
_cell.length_c   1.000
_cell.angle_alpha   90.00
_cell.angle_beta   90.00
_cell.angle_gamma   90.00
#
_symmetry.space_group_name_H-M   'P 1'
#
loop_
_entity.id
_entity.type
_entity.pdbx_description
1 polymer ?
#
loop_
_entity_poly.entity_id
_entity_poly.type
_entity_poly.pdbx_seq_one_letter_code
_entity_poly.pdbx_strand_id
1 'polypeptide(L)'
;VFVLGIDPGLSRCGYGAVVRAAGGLQAAACGVITTPAEMPLPERLASLARELRALVDELGPDVVVVERVFFQTNAHTAVATAQASGLALAVAAEAGCAVAEYTSNEVKQSVTGYGAATKAQVQRMVQVLLRLDKRPHPADAADALALALCHHAVGAVLARVPQDPGVIRSRP
;
A
#
# COMPACT_ATOMS: atom_id res chain seq x y z
N VAL A 1 11.72 7.91 -6.46
CA VAL A 1 10.30 7.50 -6.49
C VAL A 1 9.74 7.59 -5.08
N PHE A 2 8.60 8.26 -4.93
CA PHE A 2 7.85 8.40 -3.69
C PHE A 2 6.60 7.52 -3.76
N VAL A 3 6.49 6.54 -2.87
CA VAL A 3 5.46 5.50 -2.89
C VAL A 3 4.56 5.62 -1.68
N LEU A 4 3.26 5.68 -1.91
CA LEU A 4 2.22 5.63 -0.88
C LEU A 4 1.55 4.24 -0.88
N GLY A 5 1.74 3.46 0.18
CA GLY A 5 1.04 2.20 0.41
C GLY A 5 -0.28 2.44 1.14
N ILE A 6 -1.33 1.76 0.73
CA ILE A 6 -2.66 1.78 1.33
C ILE A 6 -3.06 0.35 1.69
N ASP A 7 -3.33 0.11 2.97
CA ASP A 7 -3.95 -1.11 3.50
C ASP A 7 -5.46 -0.84 3.67
N PRO A 8 -6.31 -1.30 2.72
CA PRO A 8 -7.68 -0.83 2.64
C PRO A 8 -8.59 -1.47 3.69
N GLY A 9 -9.25 -0.64 4.45
CA GLY A 9 -10.32 -1.03 5.37
C GLY A 9 -11.28 0.11 5.61
N LEU A 10 -12.60 -0.17 5.62
CA LEU A 10 -13.60 0.88 5.77
C LEU A 10 -13.59 1.51 7.17
N SER A 11 -13.41 0.72 8.22
CA SER A 11 -13.32 1.24 9.59
C SER A 11 -11.94 1.76 9.94
N ARG A 12 -10.92 1.18 9.34
CA ARG A 12 -9.50 1.51 9.54
C ARG A 12 -8.78 1.28 8.23
N CYS A 13 -8.34 2.36 7.60
CA CYS A 13 -7.55 2.33 6.38
C CYS A 13 -6.13 2.78 6.72
N GLY A 14 -5.18 1.85 6.67
CA GLY A 14 -3.78 2.13 6.91
C GLY A 14 -3.15 2.88 5.74
N TYR A 15 -2.25 3.82 6.02
CA TYR A 15 -1.40 4.44 5.01
C TYR A 15 0.05 4.51 5.46
N GLY A 16 0.96 4.40 4.48
CA GLY A 16 2.40 4.49 4.75
C GLY A 16 3.16 4.94 3.52
N ALA A 17 3.86 6.06 3.62
CA ALA A 17 4.60 6.65 2.53
C ALA A 17 6.10 6.41 2.70
N VAL A 18 6.76 5.95 1.64
CA VAL A 18 8.19 5.63 1.63
C VAL A 18 8.87 6.33 0.45
N VAL A 19 9.97 6.99 0.72
CA VAL A 19 10.80 7.67 -0.27
C VAL A 19 12.20 7.05 -0.33
N ARG A 20 12.80 7.05 -1.51
CA ARG A 20 14.22 6.71 -1.69
C ARG A 20 15.08 7.94 -1.53
N ALA A 21 15.85 8.00 -0.45
CA ALA A 21 16.82 9.06 -0.17
C ALA A 21 18.27 8.56 -0.39
N ALA A 22 19.25 9.44 -0.28
CA ALA A 22 20.67 9.09 -0.43
C ALA A 22 21.14 8.00 0.57
N GLY A 23 20.54 7.97 1.78
CA GLY A 23 20.87 6.98 2.82
C GLY A 23 20.05 5.68 2.76
N GLY A 24 19.21 5.48 1.76
CA GLY A 24 18.33 4.31 1.62
C GLY A 24 16.84 4.68 1.63
N LEU A 25 15.97 3.73 1.96
CA LEU A 25 14.54 3.95 2.07
C LEU A 25 14.19 4.59 3.42
N GLN A 26 13.30 5.59 3.39
CA GLN A 26 12.86 6.33 4.58
C GLN A 26 11.33 6.42 4.59
N ALA A 27 10.72 6.26 5.76
CA ALA A 27 9.32 6.58 5.95
C ALA A 27 9.13 8.11 5.99
N ALA A 28 8.25 8.61 5.13
CA ALA A 28 7.90 10.03 5.08
C ALA A 28 6.65 10.32 5.91
N ALA A 29 5.66 9.42 5.88
CA ALA A 29 4.43 9.50 6.65
C ALA A 29 3.86 8.11 6.89
N CYS A 30 3.12 7.92 7.98
CA CYS A 30 2.29 6.74 8.18
C CYS A 30 1.19 7.02 9.20
N GLY A 31 0.09 6.30 9.10
CA GLY A 31 -1.03 6.44 10.01
C GLY A 31 -2.24 5.60 9.60
N VAL A 32 -3.39 5.95 10.14
CA VAL A 32 -4.66 5.27 9.87
C VAL A 32 -5.77 6.30 9.73
N ILE A 33 -6.50 6.25 8.65
CA ILE A 33 -7.78 6.93 8.46
C ILE A 33 -8.86 6.06 9.10
N THR A 34 -9.73 6.64 9.91
CA THR A 34 -10.80 5.91 10.59
C THR A 34 -12.16 6.48 10.26
N THR A 35 -13.16 5.60 10.11
CA THR A 35 -14.57 6.01 10.01
C THR A 35 -15.38 5.33 11.11
N PRO A 36 -16.25 6.07 11.83
CA PRO A 36 -17.09 5.50 12.89
C PRO A 36 -18.01 4.39 12.36
N ALA A 37 -18.15 3.29 13.12
CA ALA A 37 -18.98 2.16 12.72
C ALA A 37 -20.47 2.50 12.68
N GLU A 38 -20.89 3.46 13.50
CA GLU A 38 -22.27 3.93 13.64
C GLU A 38 -22.72 4.83 12.48
N MET A 39 -21.75 5.38 11.73
CA MET A 39 -22.04 6.22 10.56
C MET A 39 -22.62 5.37 9.42
N PRO A 40 -23.64 5.84 8.69
CA PRO A 40 -24.16 5.13 7.52
C PRO A 40 -23.10 4.85 6.47
N LEU A 41 -23.17 3.69 5.82
CA LEU A 41 -22.17 3.25 4.84
C LEU A 41 -21.84 4.31 3.75
N PRO A 42 -22.82 4.97 3.09
CA PRO A 42 -22.50 5.98 2.08
C PRO A 42 -21.66 7.15 2.63
N GLU A 43 -21.95 7.57 3.87
CA GLU A 43 -21.23 8.66 4.53
C GLU A 43 -19.81 8.25 4.92
N ARG A 44 -19.63 7.00 5.37
CA ARG A 44 -18.29 6.42 5.64
C ARG A 44 -17.43 6.38 4.38
N LEU A 45 -18.02 5.91 3.27
CA LEU A 45 -17.32 5.87 1.99
C LEU A 45 -16.92 7.27 1.51
N ALA A 46 -17.85 8.23 1.61
CA ALA A 46 -17.58 9.63 1.26
C ALA A 46 -16.49 10.26 2.16
N SER A 47 -16.52 9.95 3.46
CA SER A 47 -15.48 10.42 4.40
C SER A 47 -14.13 9.83 4.05
N LEU A 48 -14.04 8.50 3.84
CA LEU A 48 -12.80 7.83 3.46
C LEU A 48 -12.24 8.39 2.15
N ALA A 49 -13.09 8.56 1.13
CA ALA A 49 -12.66 9.13 -0.16
C ALA A 49 -12.09 10.54 -0.02
N ARG A 50 -12.71 11.39 0.82
CA ARG A 50 -12.22 12.74 1.08
C ARG A 50 -10.86 12.74 1.78
N GLU A 51 -10.68 11.92 2.80
CA GLU A 51 -9.41 11.80 3.54
C GLU A 51 -8.31 11.24 2.64
N LEU A 52 -8.62 10.24 1.80
CA LEU A 52 -7.66 9.70 0.83
C LEU A 52 -7.23 10.74 -0.21
N ARG A 53 -8.17 11.57 -0.74
CA ARG A 53 -7.83 12.67 -1.65
C ARG A 53 -6.92 13.68 -0.97
N ALA A 54 -7.27 14.12 0.22
CA ALA A 54 -6.46 15.07 0.98
C ALA A 54 -5.04 14.53 1.22
N LEU A 55 -4.91 13.24 1.57
CA LEU A 55 -3.63 12.58 1.78
C LEU A 55 -2.79 12.50 0.49
N VAL A 56 -3.40 12.13 -0.64
CA VAL A 56 -2.71 12.06 -1.94
C VAL A 56 -2.29 13.46 -2.40
N ASP A 57 -3.16 14.46 -2.25
CA ASP A 57 -2.87 15.86 -2.61
C ASP A 57 -1.74 16.45 -1.74
N GLU A 58 -1.73 16.15 -0.44
CA GLU A 58 -0.71 16.63 0.50
C GLU A 58 0.66 15.99 0.23
N LEU A 59 0.69 14.67 -0.01
CA LEU A 59 1.94 13.94 -0.15
C LEU A 59 2.50 13.98 -1.58
N GLY A 60 1.68 14.06 -2.60
CA GLY A 60 2.07 14.04 -4.01
C GLY A 60 2.87 12.79 -4.41
N PRO A 61 2.38 11.55 -4.15
CA PRO A 61 3.14 10.34 -4.44
C PRO A 61 3.26 10.10 -5.95
N ASP A 62 4.39 9.55 -6.40
CA ASP A 62 4.55 9.07 -7.78
C ASP A 62 3.69 7.82 -8.03
N VAL A 63 3.57 6.96 -7.00
CA VAL A 63 2.88 5.67 -7.08
C VAL A 63 2.05 5.45 -5.83
N VAL A 64 0.80 5.05 -6.02
CA VAL A 64 -0.06 4.51 -4.95
C VAL A 64 -0.11 3.00 -5.07
N VAL A 65 0.15 2.31 -3.97
CA VAL A 65 0.15 0.84 -3.88
C VAL A 65 -0.96 0.40 -2.97
N VAL A 66 -1.85 -0.46 -3.46
CA VAL A 66 -3.00 -0.97 -2.70
C VAL A 66 -2.87 -2.48 -2.51
N GLU A 67 -3.23 -3.00 -1.32
CA GLU A 67 -3.29 -4.45 -1.12
C GLU A 67 -4.41 -5.04 -1.99
N ARG A 68 -4.06 -6.07 -2.76
CA ARG A 68 -5.05 -6.81 -3.55
C ARG A 68 -5.89 -7.69 -2.64
N VAL A 69 -7.19 -7.41 -2.61
CA VAL A 69 -8.15 -8.13 -1.78
C VAL A 69 -8.52 -9.47 -2.42
N PHE A 70 -8.36 -10.58 -1.67
CA PHE A 70 -8.89 -11.89 -2.04
C PHE A 70 -10.05 -12.27 -1.13
N PHE A 71 -11.15 -12.71 -1.74
CA PHE A 71 -12.34 -13.19 -1.03
C PHE A 71 -12.09 -14.59 -0.43
N GLN A 72 -11.56 -14.68 0.78
CA GLN A 72 -11.25 -16.00 1.34
C GLN A 72 -12.04 -16.42 2.58
N THR A 73 -12.59 -15.56 3.44
CA THR A 73 -13.11 -16.08 4.72
C THR A 73 -14.30 -15.38 5.36
N ASN A 74 -14.65 -14.17 4.99
CA ASN A 74 -15.82 -13.50 5.60
C ASN A 74 -16.42 -12.50 4.62
N ALA A 75 -17.57 -12.85 4.03
CA ALA A 75 -18.21 -12.05 2.98
C ALA A 75 -18.55 -10.62 3.44
N HIS A 76 -18.91 -10.41 4.71
CA HIS A 76 -19.29 -9.10 5.20
C HIS A 76 -18.10 -8.12 5.30
N THR A 77 -16.97 -8.57 5.81
CA THR A 77 -15.74 -7.75 5.88
C THR A 77 -15.11 -7.59 4.51
N ALA A 78 -15.19 -8.62 3.64
CA ALA A 78 -14.64 -8.57 2.29
C ALA A 78 -15.29 -7.48 1.43
N VAL A 79 -16.62 -7.31 1.51
CA VAL A 79 -17.33 -6.24 0.76
C VAL A 79 -16.84 -4.86 1.22
N ALA A 80 -16.78 -4.60 2.51
CA ALA A 80 -16.32 -3.31 3.04
C ALA A 80 -14.85 -3.01 2.67
N THR A 81 -13.98 -4.03 2.71
CA THR A 81 -12.59 -3.90 2.28
C THR A 81 -12.48 -3.64 0.77
N ALA A 82 -13.26 -4.35 -0.06
CA ALA A 82 -13.29 -4.13 -1.50
C ALA A 82 -13.78 -2.72 -1.87
N GLN A 83 -14.78 -2.20 -1.15
CA GLN A 83 -15.25 -0.82 -1.33
C GLN A 83 -14.15 0.19 -0.99
N ALA A 84 -13.43 0.01 0.12
CA ALA A 84 -12.31 0.87 0.51
C ALA A 84 -11.15 0.78 -0.49
N SER A 85 -10.83 -0.42 -0.98
CA SER A 85 -9.83 -0.64 -2.03
C SER A 85 -10.21 0.08 -3.32
N GLY A 86 -11.46 -0.06 -3.78
CA GLY A 86 -11.95 0.63 -4.97
C GLY A 86 -11.86 2.15 -4.86
N LEU A 87 -12.13 2.72 -3.68
CA LEU A 87 -11.94 4.16 -3.43
C LEU A 87 -10.47 4.57 -3.54
N ALA A 88 -9.55 3.79 -2.94
CA ALA A 88 -8.12 4.10 -2.99
C ALA A 88 -7.59 4.07 -4.44
N LEU A 89 -7.99 3.06 -5.23
CA LEU A 89 -7.63 2.95 -6.65
C LEU A 89 -8.19 4.12 -7.47
N ALA A 90 -9.46 4.49 -7.25
CA ALA A 90 -10.10 5.58 -7.98
C ALA A 90 -9.44 6.94 -7.66
N VAL A 91 -9.21 7.23 -6.37
CA VAL A 91 -8.54 8.47 -5.93
C VAL A 91 -7.14 8.59 -6.51
N ALA A 92 -6.36 7.50 -6.48
CA ALA A 92 -5.01 7.49 -7.06
C ALA A 92 -5.03 7.77 -8.57
N ALA A 93 -5.96 7.15 -9.29
CA ALA A 93 -6.11 7.35 -10.74
C ALA A 93 -6.58 8.79 -11.07
N GLU A 94 -7.54 9.33 -10.32
CA GLU A 94 -8.00 10.72 -10.45
C GLU A 94 -6.88 11.74 -10.24
N ALA A 95 -5.96 11.46 -9.30
CA ALA A 95 -4.79 12.29 -9.03
C ALA A 95 -3.65 12.12 -10.05
N GLY A 96 -3.78 11.20 -11.03
CA GLY A 96 -2.75 10.92 -12.03
C GLY A 96 -1.56 10.12 -11.50
N CYS A 97 -1.64 9.54 -10.31
CA CYS A 97 -0.61 8.67 -9.77
C CYS A 97 -0.55 7.34 -10.54
N ALA A 98 0.63 6.76 -10.68
CA ALA A 98 0.73 5.37 -11.08
C ALA A 98 0.13 4.47 -9.98
N VAL A 99 -0.53 3.37 -10.37
CA VAL A 99 -1.18 2.45 -9.43
C VAL A 99 -0.58 1.06 -9.55
N ALA A 100 -0.29 0.44 -8.42
CA ALA A 100 0.16 -0.94 -8.33
C ALA A 100 -0.61 -1.69 -7.24
N GLU A 101 -0.77 -3.00 -7.43
CA GLU A 101 -1.41 -3.87 -6.45
C GLU A 101 -0.53 -5.09 -6.16
N TYR A 102 -0.44 -5.44 -4.89
CA TYR A 102 0.27 -6.64 -4.43
C TYR A 102 -0.60 -7.46 -3.49
N THR A 103 -0.46 -8.78 -3.57
CA THR A 103 -1.05 -9.71 -2.62
C THR A 103 -0.30 -9.69 -1.30
N SER A 104 -0.96 -10.08 -0.20
CA SER A 104 -0.32 -10.24 1.11
C SER A 104 0.92 -11.16 1.06
N ASN A 105 0.88 -12.22 0.24
CA ASN A 105 2.02 -13.13 0.09
C ASN A 105 3.20 -12.47 -0.63
N GLU A 106 2.97 -11.69 -1.68
CA GLU A 106 4.02 -10.93 -2.38
C GLU A 106 4.67 -9.92 -1.44
N VAL A 107 3.87 -9.20 -0.64
CA VAL A 107 4.37 -8.26 0.36
C VAL A 107 5.24 -8.97 1.40
N LYS A 108 4.76 -10.08 1.98
CA LYS A 108 5.53 -10.86 2.95
C LYS A 108 6.83 -11.37 2.35
N GLN A 109 6.78 -11.98 1.16
CA GLN A 109 7.95 -12.49 0.46
C GLN A 109 8.97 -11.37 0.19
N SER A 110 8.51 -10.23 -0.28
CA SER A 110 9.38 -9.10 -0.62
C SER A 110 10.05 -8.47 0.61
N VAL A 111 9.30 -8.30 1.71
CA VAL A 111 9.79 -7.61 2.92
C VAL A 111 10.62 -8.52 3.82
N THR A 112 10.25 -9.81 3.93
CA THR A 112 10.89 -10.74 4.88
C THR A 112 11.70 -11.85 4.23
N GLY A 113 11.60 -12.03 2.91
CA GLY A 113 12.14 -13.19 2.19
C GLY A 113 11.30 -14.47 2.37
N TYR A 114 10.16 -14.41 3.07
CA TYR A 114 9.31 -15.57 3.37
C TYR A 114 7.82 -15.27 3.27
N GLY A 115 7.14 -15.84 2.28
CA GLY A 115 5.71 -15.54 1.98
C GLY A 115 4.73 -15.95 3.08
N ALA A 116 5.11 -16.88 3.99
CA ALA A 116 4.30 -17.28 5.13
C ALA A 116 4.68 -16.54 6.44
N ALA A 117 5.41 -15.43 6.36
CA ALA A 117 5.80 -14.64 7.52
C ALA A 117 4.58 -14.17 8.33
N THR A 118 4.73 -14.16 9.64
CA THR A 118 3.73 -13.61 10.56
C THR A 118 3.67 -12.09 10.50
N LYS A 119 2.56 -11.49 10.90
CA LYS A 119 2.45 -10.03 11.02
C LYS A 119 3.58 -9.42 11.86
N ALA A 120 3.93 -10.04 12.98
CA ALA A 120 5.00 -9.57 13.85
C ALA A 120 6.37 -9.57 13.15
N GLN A 121 6.65 -10.56 12.29
CA GLN A 121 7.88 -10.61 11.49
C GLN A 121 7.90 -9.51 10.44
N VAL A 122 6.80 -9.28 9.72
CA VAL A 122 6.68 -8.18 8.74
C VAL A 122 6.91 -6.84 9.43
N GLN A 123 6.22 -6.56 10.54
CA GLN A 123 6.38 -5.30 11.29
C GLN A 123 7.83 -5.08 11.78
N ARG A 124 8.50 -6.15 12.24
CA ARG A 124 9.90 -6.07 12.62
C ARG A 124 10.80 -5.73 11.42
N MET A 125 10.55 -6.35 10.27
CA MET A 125 11.32 -6.05 9.06
C MET A 125 11.08 -4.64 8.55
N VAL A 126 9.84 -4.14 8.59
CA VAL A 126 9.51 -2.74 8.28
C VAL A 126 10.34 -1.80 9.16
N GLN A 127 10.37 -2.06 10.49
CA GLN A 127 11.18 -1.27 11.41
C GLN A 127 12.67 -1.25 11.02
N VAL A 128 13.24 -2.42 10.69
CA VAL A 128 14.66 -2.56 10.32
C VAL A 128 14.97 -1.88 8.99
N LEU A 129 14.17 -2.14 7.96
CA LEU A 129 14.38 -1.63 6.60
C LEU A 129 14.26 -0.11 6.52
N LEU A 130 13.36 0.47 7.32
CA LEU A 130 13.16 1.92 7.40
C LEU A 130 13.96 2.58 8.54
N ARG A 131 14.75 1.80 9.30
CA ARG A 131 15.57 2.27 10.44
C ARG A 131 14.77 3.06 11.46
N LEU A 132 13.56 2.59 11.78
CA LEU A 132 12.69 3.25 12.75
C LEU A 132 13.12 2.90 14.18
N ASP A 133 13.08 3.87 15.08
CA ASP A 133 13.41 3.68 16.50
C ASP A 133 12.45 2.70 17.19
N LYS A 134 11.18 2.72 16.75
CA LYS A 134 10.12 1.86 17.28
C LYS A 134 9.36 1.20 16.12
N ARG A 135 8.70 0.06 16.43
CA ARG A 135 7.79 -0.57 15.46
C ARG A 135 6.67 0.39 15.10
N PRO A 136 6.31 0.49 13.81
CA PRO A 136 5.17 1.30 13.40
C PRO A 136 3.91 0.86 14.13
N HIS A 137 3.16 1.83 14.62
CA HIS A 137 1.89 1.62 15.30
C HIS A 137 0.89 2.67 14.82
N PRO A 138 -0.37 2.30 14.60
CA PRO A 138 -0.96 0.95 14.74
C PRO A 138 -0.54 -0.01 13.61
N ALA A 139 -0.97 -1.28 13.73
CA ALA A 139 -0.57 -2.36 12.82
C ALA A 139 -0.88 -2.06 11.35
N ASP A 140 -2.04 -1.43 11.07
CA ASP A 140 -2.47 -1.07 9.72
C ASP A 140 -1.47 -0.10 9.03
N ALA A 141 -0.85 0.81 9.80
CA ALA A 141 0.21 1.69 9.29
C ALA A 141 1.49 0.90 8.91
N ALA A 142 1.83 -0.15 9.68
CA ALA A 142 2.95 -1.02 9.36
C ALA A 142 2.68 -1.87 8.11
N ASP A 143 1.46 -2.36 7.95
CA ASP A 143 1.04 -3.14 6.78
C ASP A 143 1.09 -2.23 5.51
N ALA A 144 0.66 -0.98 5.61
CA ALA A 144 0.76 0.00 4.54
C ALA A 144 2.22 0.38 4.17
N LEU A 145 3.10 0.54 5.17
CA LEU A 145 4.54 0.74 4.92
C LEU A 145 5.17 -0.47 4.25
N ALA A 146 4.73 -1.69 4.58
CA ALA A 146 5.20 -2.92 3.95
C ALA A 146 4.83 -2.98 2.46
N LEU A 147 3.64 -2.49 2.07
CA LEU A 147 3.22 -2.34 0.67
C LEU A 147 4.15 -1.40 -0.11
N ALA A 148 4.45 -0.24 0.45
CA ALA A 148 5.37 0.71 -0.17
C ALA A 148 6.80 0.14 -0.30
N LEU A 149 7.30 -0.58 0.71
CA LEU A 149 8.59 -1.28 0.65
C LEU A 149 8.61 -2.38 -0.42
N CYS A 150 7.52 -3.15 -0.54
CA CYS A 150 7.37 -4.17 -1.58
C CYS A 150 7.53 -3.56 -2.97
N HIS A 151 6.88 -2.43 -3.25
CA HIS A 151 6.99 -1.75 -4.54
C HIS A 151 8.42 -1.29 -4.82
N HIS A 152 9.11 -0.71 -3.85
CA HIS A 152 10.51 -0.31 -4.00
C HIS A 152 11.43 -1.51 -4.30
N ALA A 153 11.18 -2.67 -3.71
CA ALA A 153 11.96 -3.88 -3.94
C ALA A 153 11.72 -4.45 -5.35
N VAL A 154 10.45 -4.53 -5.79
CA VAL A 154 10.08 -4.99 -7.13
C VAL A 154 10.64 -4.06 -8.20
N GLY A 155 10.50 -2.75 -8.04
CA GLY A 155 11.05 -1.76 -8.97
C GLY A 155 12.56 -1.85 -9.10
N ALA A 156 13.28 -2.12 -8.01
CA ALA A 156 14.72 -2.32 -8.03
C ALA A 156 15.15 -3.60 -8.77
N VAL A 157 14.34 -4.66 -8.72
CA VAL A 157 14.56 -5.90 -9.48
C VAL A 157 14.32 -5.66 -10.97
N LEU A 158 13.19 -5.06 -11.32
CA LEU A 158 12.85 -4.77 -12.73
C LEU A 158 13.88 -3.85 -13.40
N ALA A 159 14.44 -2.88 -12.68
CA ALA A 159 15.48 -2.01 -13.20
C ALA A 159 16.82 -2.74 -13.47
N ARG A 160 17.03 -3.92 -12.88
CA ARG A 160 18.24 -4.75 -13.08
C ARG A 160 18.10 -5.80 -14.17
N VAL A 161 16.86 -6.10 -14.59
CA VAL A 161 16.63 -7.02 -15.72
C VAL A 161 16.97 -6.29 -17.02
N PRO A 162 17.93 -6.77 -17.84
CA PRO A 162 18.21 -6.17 -19.13
C PRO A 162 16.92 -6.16 -19.95
N GLN A 163 16.54 -5.01 -20.48
CA GLN A 163 15.46 -4.93 -21.45
C GLN A 163 15.96 -5.58 -22.74
N ASP A 164 15.50 -6.79 -23.03
CA ASP A 164 15.81 -7.44 -24.32
C ASP A 164 15.09 -6.65 -25.44
N PRO A 165 15.82 -5.99 -26.35
CA PRO A 165 15.20 -5.23 -27.44
C PRO A 165 14.53 -6.11 -28.50
N GLY A 166 14.51 -7.45 -28.34
CA GLY A 166 14.12 -8.44 -29.31
C GLY A 166 12.69 -8.96 -29.26
N VAL A 167 11.80 -8.50 -28.38
CA VAL A 167 10.41 -8.95 -28.41
C VAL A 167 9.64 -8.23 -29.49
N ILE A 168 9.52 -8.89 -30.64
CA ILE A 168 8.65 -8.51 -31.77
C ILE A 168 7.21 -8.41 -31.21
N ARG A 169 6.69 -7.20 -31.10
CA ARG A 169 5.26 -6.97 -30.83
C ARG A 169 4.48 -7.40 -32.09
N SER A 170 3.94 -8.62 -32.10
CA SER A 170 2.89 -8.98 -33.04
C SER A 170 1.67 -8.11 -32.76
N ARG A 171 1.30 -7.24 -33.68
CA ARG A 171 0.02 -6.53 -33.66
C ARG A 171 -1.10 -7.53 -33.99
N PRO A 172 -2.27 -7.43 -33.35
CA PRO A 172 -3.47 -8.15 -33.74
C PRO A 172 -3.97 -7.69 -35.11
#